data_788640f0b751fbaa1046fcba6a481b05
#
_entry.id   788640f0b751fbaa1046fcba6a481b05
#
_cell.length_a   1.000
_cell.length_b   1.000
_cell.length_c   1.000
_cell.angle_alpha   90.00
_cell.angle_beta   90.00
_cell.angle_gamma   90.00
#
_symmetry.space_group_name_H-M   'P 1'
#
loop_
_entity.id
_entity.type
_entity.pdbx_description
1 polymer ?
#
loop_
_entity_poly.entity_id
_entity_poly.type
_entity_poly.pdbx_seq_one_letter_code
_entity_poly.pdbx_strand_id
1 'polypeptide(L)'
;VRQLEHLENTFYREAFTSFQLQDFLNVGFDEEFFLNLQFIAADESAHVDFLIAAIQSAGVAPVQPCQYNFPVTDVASFVTVSAILESIGTSAYLGAAPFISSREILTVAASIMATEGLHTSLQRSSLGAIGAPNPFVTVST
;
A
#
# COMPACT_ATOMS: atom_id res chain seq x y z
N VAL A 1 5.53 -10.38 -1.08
CA VAL A 1 5.16 -9.13 -1.76
C VAL A 1 3.75 -9.22 -2.33
N ARG A 2 3.45 -10.09 -3.32
CA ARG A 2 2.14 -10.15 -3.98
C ARG A 2 0.93 -10.33 -3.05
N GLN A 3 1.03 -11.08 -1.96
CA GLN A 3 -0.06 -11.20 -0.99
C GLN A 3 -0.29 -9.89 -0.22
N LEU A 4 0.73 -9.07 -0.09
CA LEU A 4 0.60 -7.74 0.51
C LEU A 4 -0.20 -6.82 -0.41
N GLU A 5 0.09 -6.78 -1.71
CA GLU A 5 -0.68 -5.99 -2.67
C GLU A 5 -2.18 -6.38 -2.69
N HIS A 6 -2.48 -7.69 -2.66
CA HIS A 6 -3.86 -8.16 -2.53
C HIS A 6 -4.51 -7.69 -1.22
N LEU A 7 -3.74 -7.67 -0.13
CA LEU A 7 -4.21 -7.21 1.17
C LEU A 7 -4.49 -5.71 1.13
N GLU A 8 -3.56 -4.91 0.62
CA GLU A 8 -3.66 -3.46 0.52
C GLU A 8 -4.80 -3.04 -0.40
N ASN A 9 -4.89 -3.59 -1.61
CA ASN A 9 -6.01 -3.34 -2.52
C ASN A 9 -7.36 -3.71 -1.89
N THR A 10 -7.46 -4.84 -1.19
CA THR A 10 -8.71 -5.23 -0.51
C THR A 10 -9.03 -4.27 0.62
N PHE A 11 -8.02 -3.86 1.39
CA PHE A 11 -8.14 -2.92 2.49
C PHE A 11 -8.75 -1.59 2.05
N TYR A 12 -8.18 -0.95 1.02
CA TYR A 12 -8.70 0.32 0.50
C TYR A 12 -10.09 0.18 -0.10
N ARG A 13 -10.33 -0.89 -0.86
CA ARG A 13 -11.63 -1.13 -1.48
C ARG A 13 -12.74 -1.27 -0.43
N GLU A 14 -12.50 -2.01 0.66
CA GLU A 14 -13.48 -2.17 1.75
C GLU A 14 -13.69 -0.84 2.49
N ALA A 15 -12.62 -0.09 2.74
CA ALA A 15 -12.71 1.21 3.41
C ALA A 15 -13.58 2.20 2.61
N PHE A 16 -13.39 2.30 1.29
CA PHE A 16 -14.17 3.22 0.45
C PHE A 16 -15.60 2.75 0.14
N THR A 17 -15.96 1.51 0.50
CA THR A 17 -17.38 1.13 0.61
C THR A 17 -18.02 1.60 1.90
N SER A 18 -17.23 1.83 2.94
CA SER A 18 -17.69 2.14 4.30
C SER A 18 -17.62 3.63 4.63
N PHE A 19 -16.61 4.35 4.10
CA PHE A 19 -16.33 5.74 4.44
C PHE A 19 -16.42 6.64 3.21
N GLN A 20 -17.07 7.80 3.39
CA GLN A 20 -17.24 8.84 2.38
C GLN A 20 -16.45 10.09 2.78
N LEU A 21 -16.29 11.05 1.86
CA LEU A 21 -15.61 12.32 2.12
C LEU A 21 -16.03 12.98 3.44
N GLN A 22 -17.36 13.00 3.71
CA GLN A 22 -17.87 13.67 4.91
C GLN A 22 -17.36 13.02 6.21
N ASP A 23 -17.11 11.71 6.22
CA ASP A 23 -16.59 11.02 7.40
C ASP A 23 -15.15 11.45 7.69
N PHE A 24 -14.35 11.71 6.67
CA PHE A 24 -13.00 12.26 6.79
C PHE A 24 -13.01 13.71 7.30
N LEU A 25 -13.88 14.56 6.73
CA LEU A 25 -14.03 15.94 7.16
C LEU A 25 -14.46 16.03 8.62
N ASN A 26 -15.33 15.15 9.08
CA ASN A 26 -15.84 15.12 10.44
C ASN A 26 -14.76 14.82 11.50
N VAL A 27 -13.67 14.17 11.12
CA VAL A 27 -12.55 13.84 12.01
C VAL A 27 -11.31 14.70 11.76
N GLY A 28 -11.44 15.74 10.91
CA GLY A 28 -10.42 16.78 10.74
C GLY A 28 -9.44 16.56 9.58
N PHE A 29 -9.65 15.54 8.75
CA PHE A 29 -8.95 15.45 7.46
C PHE A 29 -9.64 16.35 6.42
N ASP A 30 -8.89 16.82 5.44
CA ASP A 30 -9.41 17.63 4.35
C ASP A 30 -9.74 16.80 3.10
N GLU A 31 -10.37 17.45 2.12
CA GLU A 31 -10.73 16.84 0.85
C GLU A 31 -9.49 16.42 0.05
N GLU A 32 -8.39 17.16 0.13
CA GLU A 32 -7.14 16.83 -0.56
C GLU A 32 -6.58 15.51 -0.06
N PHE A 33 -6.59 15.28 1.26
CA PHE A 33 -6.15 14.01 1.83
C PHE A 33 -7.06 12.85 1.41
N PHE A 34 -8.39 13.04 1.43
CA PHE A 34 -9.34 12.03 0.94
C PHE A 34 -9.07 11.65 -0.52
N LEU A 35 -8.86 12.63 -1.39
CA LEU A 35 -8.52 12.40 -2.80
C LEU A 35 -7.18 11.66 -2.94
N ASN A 36 -6.15 12.03 -2.18
CA ASN A 36 -4.88 11.33 -2.17
C ASN A 36 -5.04 9.85 -1.81
N LEU A 37 -5.86 9.52 -0.81
CA LEU A 37 -6.15 8.13 -0.45
C LEU A 37 -6.88 7.36 -1.56
N GLN A 38 -7.74 8.03 -2.34
CA GLN A 38 -8.37 7.40 -3.50
C GLN A 38 -7.37 7.10 -4.61
N PHE A 39 -6.38 7.98 -4.82
CA PHE A 39 -5.28 7.71 -5.76
C PHE A 39 -4.40 6.56 -5.25
N ILE A 40 -4.07 6.49 -3.97
CA ILE A 40 -3.37 5.35 -3.37
C ILE A 40 -4.15 4.05 -3.63
N ALA A 41 -5.45 4.03 -3.40
CA ALA A 41 -6.29 2.86 -3.69
C ALA A 41 -6.24 2.44 -5.18
N ALA A 42 -6.14 3.39 -6.10
CA ALA A 42 -5.98 3.12 -7.53
C ALA A 42 -4.59 2.57 -7.84
N ASP A 43 -3.54 3.07 -7.21
CA ASP A 43 -2.18 2.58 -7.33
C ASP A 43 -2.09 1.12 -6.85
N GLU A 44 -2.69 0.77 -5.69
CA GLU A 44 -2.72 -0.60 -5.19
C GLU A 44 -3.44 -1.56 -6.13
N SER A 45 -4.52 -1.11 -6.79
CA SER A 45 -5.18 -1.90 -7.82
C SER A 45 -4.26 -2.12 -9.03
N ALA A 46 -3.53 -1.10 -9.45
CA ALA A 46 -2.58 -1.20 -10.57
C ALA A 46 -1.38 -2.10 -10.23
N HIS A 47 -0.86 -2.06 -9.00
CA HIS A 47 0.20 -2.96 -8.52
C HIS A 47 -0.25 -4.43 -8.61
N VAL A 48 -1.46 -4.75 -8.13
CA VAL A 48 -2.03 -6.10 -8.23
C VAL A 48 -2.13 -6.55 -9.68
N ASP A 49 -2.73 -5.75 -10.55
CA ASP A 49 -2.93 -6.09 -11.96
C ASP A 49 -1.60 -6.33 -12.67
N PHE A 50 -0.62 -5.45 -12.44
CA PHE A 50 0.72 -5.60 -13.00
C PHE A 50 1.39 -6.90 -12.53
N LEU A 51 1.36 -7.21 -11.23
CA LEU A 51 2.00 -8.40 -10.69
C LEU A 51 1.33 -9.69 -11.18
N ILE A 52 0.00 -9.70 -11.34
CA ILE A 52 -0.73 -10.82 -11.93
C ILE A 52 -0.24 -11.04 -13.36
N ALA A 53 -0.21 -10.00 -14.19
CA ALA A 53 0.24 -10.09 -15.57
C ALA A 53 1.69 -10.56 -15.69
N ALA A 54 2.60 -10.03 -14.86
CA ALA A 54 4.01 -10.41 -14.84
C ALA A 54 4.22 -11.90 -14.48
N ILE A 55 3.47 -12.41 -13.50
CA ILE A 55 3.56 -13.79 -13.05
C ILE A 55 2.98 -14.75 -14.10
N GLN A 56 1.86 -14.37 -14.72
CA GLN A 56 1.26 -15.15 -15.82
C GLN A 56 2.20 -15.22 -17.03
N SER A 57 2.87 -14.12 -17.38
CA SER A 57 3.85 -14.09 -18.48
C SER A 57 5.06 -14.98 -18.20
N ALA A 58 5.40 -15.20 -16.93
CA ALA A 58 6.44 -16.15 -16.51
C ALA A 58 5.94 -17.60 -16.44
N GLY A 59 4.71 -17.90 -16.89
CA GLY A 59 4.14 -19.24 -16.89
C GLY A 59 3.72 -19.77 -15.50
N VAL A 60 3.60 -18.89 -14.51
CA VAL A 60 3.22 -19.23 -13.14
C VAL A 60 1.77 -18.82 -12.88
N ALA A 61 0.99 -19.68 -12.23
CA ALA A 61 -0.37 -19.34 -11.83
C ALA A 61 -0.35 -18.28 -10.71
N PRO A 62 -1.08 -17.16 -10.84
CA PRO A 62 -1.20 -16.17 -9.78
C PRO A 62 -1.88 -16.78 -8.55
N VAL A 63 -1.42 -16.41 -7.33
CA VAL A 63 -2.17 -16.75 -6.11
C VAL A 63 -3.43 -15.90 -6.03
N GLN A 64 -4.48 -16.47 -5.48
CA GLN A 64 -5.71 -15.74 -5.19
C GLN A 64 -5.55 -14.90 -3.92
N PRO A 65 -6.30 -13.79 -3.78
CA PRO A 65 -6.34 -13.05 -2.52
C PRO A 65 -6.82 -13.95 -1.38
N CYS A 66 -6.32 -13.68 -0.19
CA CYS A 66 -6.80 -14.30 1.03
C CYS A 66 -8.14 -13.70 1.45
N GLN A 67 -8.76 -14.27 2.48
CA GLN A 67 -9.81 -13.60 3.24
C GLN A 67 -9.13 -12.77 4.34
N TYR A 68 -9.50 -11.50 4.44
CA TYR A 68 -8.92 -10.57 5.38
C TYR A 68 -9.97 -10.12 6.41
N ASN A 69 -9.50 -9.75 7.60
CA ASN A 69 -10.31 -9.10 8.61
C ASN A 69 -9.48 -7.93 9.16
N PHE A 70 -9.90 -6.72 8.84
CA PHE A 70 -9.18 -5.52 9.20
C PHE A 70 -9.71 -4.91 10.50
N PRO A 71 -8.83 -4.49 11.43
CA PRO A 71 -9.23 -3.86 12.68
C PRO A 71 -9.60 -2.38 12.46
N VAL A 72 -10.55 -2.13 11.56
CA VAL A 72 -11.00 -0.79 11.17
C VAL A 72 -12.43 -0.59 11.65
N THR A 73 -12.64 0.41 12.48
CA THR A 73 -13.95 0.75 13.06
C THR A 73 -14.41 2.16 12.67
N ASP A 74 -13.47 3.02 12.25
CA ASP A 74 -13.68 4.42 11.91
C ASP A 74 -12.57 4.94 10.99
N VAL A 75 -12.69 6.18 10.50
CA VAL A 75 -11.69 6.80 9.62
C VAL A 75 -10.32 6.91 10.28
N ALA A 76 -10.25 7.20 11.58
CA ALA A 76 -8.96 7.35 12.28
C ALA A 76 -8.20 6.02 12.34
N SER A 77 -8.88 4.91 12.65
CA SER A 77 -8.31 3.56 12.61
C SER A 77 -7.97 3.14 11.19
N PHE A 78 -8.79 3.50 10.17
CA PHE A 78 -8.46 3.26 8.78
C PHE A 78 -7.15 3.92 8.38
N VAL A 79 -6.98 5.23 8.60
CA VAL A 79 -5.74 5.94 8.24
C VAL A 79 -4.54 5.41 9.01
N THR A 80 -4.72 5.03 10.28
CA THR A 80 -3.64 4.45 11.09
C THR A 80 -3.19 3.09 10.53
N VAL A 81 -4.13 2.21 10.21
CA VAL A 81 -3.83 0.88 9.68
C VAL A 81 -3.24 1.00 8.28
N SER A 82 -3.75 1.90 7.43
CA SER A 82 -3.17 2.13 6.10
C SER A 82 -1.68 2.51 6.18
N ALA A 83 -1.31 3.46 7.04
CA ALA A 83 0.09 3.85 7.22
C ALA A 83 1.00 2.68 7.67
N ILE A 84 0.45 1.75 8.44
CA ILE A 84 1.17 0.53 8.86
C ILE A 84 1.35 -0.42 7.68
N LEU A 85 0.30 -0.68 6.89
CA LEU A 85 0.34 -1.59 5.74
C LEU A 85 1.33 -1.09 4.68
N GLU A 86 1.25 0.16 4.26
CA GLU A 86 2.19 0.76 3.30
C GLU A 86 3.65 0.67 3.78
N SER A 87 3.87 0.90 5.07
CA SER A 87 5.21 0.76 5.67
C SER A 87 5.73 -0.68 5.60
N ILE A 88 4.83 -1.67 5.75
CA ILE A 88 5.15 -3.10 5.60
C ILE A 88 5.41 -3.41 4.12
N GLY A 89 4.61 -2.89 3.19
CA GLY A 89 4.78 -3.04 1.74
C GLY A 89 6.16 -2.55 1.30
N THR A 90 6.49 -1.29 1.62
CA THR A 90 7.82 -0.70 1.34
C THR A 90 8.96 -1.61 1.86
N SER A 91 8.86 -2.06 3.11
CA SER A 91 9.86 -2.91 3.78
C SER A 91 9.99 -4.29 3.12
N ALA A 92 8.87 -4.88 2.69
CA ALA A 92 8.83 -6.18 2.04
C ALA A 92 9.43 -6.15 0.63
N TYR A 93 9.19 -5.10 -0.15
CA TYR A 93 9.83 -4.91 -1.45
C TYR A 93 11.34 -4.80 -1.32
N LEU A 94 11.82 -4.01 -0.35
CA LEU A 94 13.25 -3.89 -0.06
C LEU A 94 13.85 -5.24 0.35
N GLY A 95 13.17 -6.00 1.21
CA GLY A 95 13.61 -7.33 1.64
C GLY A 95 13.64 -8.36 0.51
N ALA A 96 12.74 -8.23 -0.47
CA ALA A 96 12.69 -9.11 -1.64
C ALA A 96 13.75 -8.78 -2.71
N ALA A 97 14.24 -7.55 -2.75
CA ALA A 97 15.15 -7.08 -3.80
C ALA A 97 16.39 -7.96 -4.04
N PRO A 98 17.10 -8.47 -3.00
CA PRO A 98 18.27 -9.34 -3.20
C PRO A 98 17.98 -10.68 -3.90
N PHE A 99 16.71 -11.10 -3.92
CA PHE A 99 16.28 -12.38 -4.51
C PHE A 99 15.80 -12.24 -5.96
N ILE A 100 15.77 -11.02 -6.51
CA ILE A 100 15.32 -10.73 -7.88
C ILE A 100 16.54 -10.73 -8.82
N SER A 101 16.66 -11.78 -9.63
CA SER A 101 17.75 -11.93 -10.60
C SER A 101 17.57 -11.12 -11.89
N SER A 102 16.32 -10.90 -12.33
CA SER A 102 16.03 -10.09 -13.53
C SER A 102 16.13 -8.59 -13.18
N ARG A 103 16.91 -7.86 -13.97
CA ARG A 103 17.07 -6.41 -13.81
C ARG A 103 15.78 -5.66 -14.13
N GLU A 104 15.04 -6.13 -15.12
CA GLU A 104 13.76 -5.55 -15.51
C GLU A 104 12.73 -5.68 -14.38
N ILE A 105 12.61 -6.87 -13.79
CA ILE A 105 11.72 -7.10 -12.64
C ILE A 105 12.18 -6.30 -11.42
N LEU A 106 13.49 -6.23 -11.17
CA LEU A 106 14.03 -5.43 -10.07
C LEU A 106 13.71 -3.94 -10.25
N THR A 107 13.80 -3.41 -11.48
CA THR A 107 13.47 -2.00 -11.78
C THR A 107 12.00 -1.71 -11.47
N VAL A 108 11.10 -2.60 -11.85
CA VAL A 108 9.67 -2.45 -11.56
C VAL A 108 9.40 -2.57 -10.05
N ALA A 109 9.98 -3.57 -9.39
CA ALA A 109 9.85 -3.73 -7.93
C ALA A 109 10.37 -2.49 -7.17
N ALA A 110 11.45 -1.89 -7.62
CA ALA A 110 11.98 -0.65 -7.07
C ALA A 110 11.05 0.55 -7.32
N SER A 111 10.37 0.60 -8.49
CA SER A 111 9.38 1.63 -8.78
C SER A 111 8.17 1.53 -7.85
N ILE A 112 7.62 0.34 -7.66
CA ILE A 112 6.52 0.11 -6.71
C ILE A 112 6.98 0.48 -5.29
N MET A 113 8.14 -0.01 -4.84
CA MET A 113 8.70 0.34 -3.53
C MET A 113 8.81 1.84 -3.30
N ALA A 114 9.21 2.61 -4.32
CA ALA A 114 9.30 4.06 -4.22
C ALA A 114 7.91 4.70 -4.03
N THR A 115 6.89 4.21 -4.74
CA THR A 115 5.50 4.65 -4.60
C THR A 115 4.96 4.34 -3.20
N GLU A 116 5.17 3.12 -2.71
CA GLU A 116 4.83 2.70 -1.33
C GLU A 116 5.47 3.62 -0.26
N GLY A 117 6.72 4.02 -0.48
CA GLY A 117 7.40 4.97 0.41
C GLY A 117 6.76 6.35 0.43
N LEU A 118 6.22 6.81 -0.72
CA LEU A 118 5.45 8.07 -0.82
C LEU A 118 4.10 7.95 -0.12
N HIS A 119 3.38 6.84 -0.31
CA HIS A 119 2.14 6.54 0.39
C HIS A 119 2.34 6.54 1.91
N THR A 120 3.34 5.80 2.40
CA THR A 120 3.74 5.77 3.82
C THR A 120 4.01 7.17 4.36
N SER A 121 4.78 7.99 3.62
CA SER A 121 5.16 9.33 4.06
C SER A 121 3.96 10.27 4.16
N LEU A 122 3.06 10.24 3.17
CA LEU A 122 1.84 11.03 3.17
C LEU A 122 0.94 10.68 4.37
N GLN A 123 0.68 9.41 4.60
CA GLN A 123 -0.22 8.95 5.66
C GLN A 123 0.35 9.23 7.04
N ARG A 124 1.66 9.01 7.24
CA ARG A 124 2.33 9.37 8.50
C ARG A 124 2.22 10.86 8.79
N SER A 125 2.47 11.70 7.78
CA SER A 125 2.37 13.16 7.91
C SER A 125 0.95 13.60 8.25
N SER A 126 -0.06 12.98 7.67
CA SER A 126 -1.48 13.29 7.93
C SER A 126 -1.92 12.88 9.34
N LEU A 127 -1.22 11.93 9.97
CA LEU A 127 -1.39 11.55 11.37
C LEU A 127 -0.55 12.42 12.35
N GLY A 128 0.12 13.45 11.85
CA GLY A 128 0.99 14.30 12.66
C GLY A 128 2.36 13.71 12.99
N ALA A 129 2.72 12.58 12.39
CA ALA A 129 4.03 11.96 12.55
C ALA A 129 5.02 12.49 11.51
N ILE A 130 6.32 12.24 11.73
CA ILE A 130 7.36 12.54 10.73
C ILE A 130 7.22 11.54 9.58
N GLY A 131 7.03 12.04 8.36
CA GLY A 131 6.83 11.22 7.16
C GLY A 131 8.01 10.30 6.87
N ALA A 132 9.25 10.82 6.94
CA ALA A 132 10.48 10.08 6.73
C ALA A 132 11.41 10.21 7.96
N PRO A 133 11.17 9.43 9.04
CA PRO A 133 11.89 9.59 10.30
C PRO A 133 13.32 9.06 10.27
N ASN A 134 13.66 8.19 9.32
CA ASN A 134 14.96 7.51 9.22
C ASN A 134 15.56 7.68 7.82
N PRO A 135 16.90 7.71 7.69
CA PRO A 135 17.57 7.82 6.39
C PRO A 135 17.49 6.52 5.57
N PHE A 136 17.15 5.40 6.20
CA PHE A 136 17.02 4.09 5.57
C PHE A 136 15.73 3.41 6.01
N VAL A 137 15.08 2.72 5.06
CA VAL A 137 13.93 1.87 5.35
C VAL A 137 14.41 0.59 6.06
N THR A 138 13.68 0.18 7.09
CA THR A 138 13.93 -1.10 7.76
C THR A 138 13.54 -2.25 6.84
N VAL A 139 14.39 -3.25 6.71
CA VAL A 139 14.13 -4.44 5.89
C VAL A 139 13.31 -5.44 6.68
N SER A 140 12.18 -5.90 6.10
CA SER A 140 11.46 -7.07 6.61
C SER A 140 12.21 -8.35 6.21
N THR A 141 12.52 -9.17 7.18
CA THR A 141 13.17 -10.49 6.99
C THR A 141 12.16 -11.60 7.16
#